data_cd5370f8b9853e76d18cd5d533c2c233
#
_entry.id   cd5370f8b9853e76d18cd5d533c2c233
#
_cell.length_a   1.000
_cell.length_b   1.000
_cell.length_c   1.000
_cell.angle_alpha   90.00
_cell.angle_beta   90.00
_cell.angle_gamma   90.00
#
_symmetry.space_group_name_H-M   'P 1'
#
loop_
_entity.id
_entity.type
_entity.pdbx_description
1 polymer ?
#
loop_
_entity_poly.entity_id
_entity_poly.type
_entity_poly.pdbx_seq_one_letter_code
_entity_poly.pdbx_strand_id
1 'polypeptide(L)'
;REVKLALLEADVNYKIVKQFVNKVNERAIGAEVMESLTPGQQVIKIVNEELIALMGSTQAQLTFSRKPPTVFMMVGLQGAGKTTHTAKLAKYLKKQNRRPLLVACDIYRPAAIEQLQINGKKQEVDVFSMGTDHKPAEIAKEAIAYAEKNGHNVVILDTAGRLHVDEDMMAELQHIKQEIAVDQTILVVDSMTGQDAVNVAKTFDERIGIDGVILTKLDGDTRGGAALSIRAVTGKPIFY
;
A
#
# COMPACT_ATOMS: atom_id res chain seq x y z
N ARG A 1 22.74 11.61 -18.71
CA ARG A 1 21.76 12.67 -19.07
C ARG A 1 20.41 12.02 -19.44
N GLU A 2 20.39 11.02 -20.30
CA GLU A 2 19.17 10.32 -20.75
C GLU A 2 18.39 9.67 -19.61
N VAL A 3 19.07 8.95 -18.72
CA VAL A 3 18.43 8.34 -17.54
C VAL A 3 17.72 9.37 -16.65
N LYS A 4 18.35 10.54 -16.47
CA LYS A 4 17.73 11.66 -15.73
C LYS A 4 16.43 12.12 -16.39
N LEU A 5 16.45 12.30 -17.70
CA LEU A 5 15.28 12.73 -18.47
C LEU A 5 14.18 11.67 -18.41
N ALA A 6 14.52 10.40 -18.61
CA ALA A 6 13.57 9.29 -18.54
C ALA A 6 12.85 9.20 -17.18
N LEU A 7 13.58 9.37 -16.07
CA LEU A 7 12.98 9.37 -14.75
C LEU A 7 12.07 10.58 -14.50
N LEU A 8 12.44 11.77 -15.01
CA LEU A 8 11.60 12.97 -14.93
C LEU A 8 10.35 12.84 -15.78
N GLU A 9 10.45 12.28 -16.98
CA GLU A 9 9.33 11.99 -17.87
C GLU A 9 8.38 10.94 -17.26
N ALA A 10 8.91 10.03 -16.46
CA ALA A 10 8.13 9.06 -15.68
C ALA A 10 7.50 9.66 -14.42
N ASP A 11 7.58 10.97 -14.21
CA ASP A 11 7.04 11.70 -13.06
C ASP A 11 7.65 11.31 -11.71
N VAL A 12 8.92 10.93 -11.70
CA VAL A 12 9.67 10.70 -10.45
C VAL A 12 10.04 12.06 -9.83
N ASN A 13 9.92 12.16 -8.51
CA ASN A 13 10.27 13.37 -7.76
C ASN A 13 11.70 13.84 -8.06
N TYR A 14 11.88 15.12 -8.35
CA TYR A 14 13.16 15.71 -8.75
C TYR A 14 14.30 15.44 -7.76
N LYS A 15 14.04 15.52 -6.46
CA LYS A 15 15.07 15.25 -5.43
C LYS A 15 15.57 13.82 -5.50
N ILE A 16 14.66 12.87 -5.73
CA ILE A 16 14.98 11.44 -5.87
C ILE A 16 15.79 11.21 -7.14
N VAL A 17 15.38 11.81 -8.26
CA VAL A 17 16.13 11.75 -9.51
C VAL A 17 17.54 12.29 -9.34
N LYS A 18 17.70 13.42 -8.66
CA LYS A 18 19.02 14.01 -8.38
C LYS A 18 19.91 13.09 -7.55
N GLN A 19 19.37 12.51 -6.47
CA GLN A 19 20.11 11.56 -5.62
C GLN A 19 20.51 10.31 -6.39
N PHE A 20 19.61 9.77 -7.18
CA PHE A 20 19.86 8.61 -8.04
C PHE A 20 21.00 8.88 -9.04
N VAL A 21 20.90 9.98 -9.77
CA VAL A 21 21.94 10.36 -10.76
C VAL A 21 23.31 10.55 -10.10
N ASN A 22 23.36 11.18 -8.92
CA ASN A 22 24.60 11.35 -8.18
C ASN A 22 25.21 10.00 -7.80
N LYS A 23 24.44 9.07 -7.28
CA LYS A 23 24.93 7.72 -6.94
C LYS A 23 25.46 6.98 -8.17
N VAL A 24 24.74 7.03 -9.29
CA VAL A 24 25.19 6.43 -10.55
C VAL A 24 26.50 7.07 -11.01
N ASN A 25 26.62 8.39 -10.97
CA ASN A 25 27.84 9.10 -11.35
C ASN A 25 29.03 8.72 -10.47
N GLU A 26 28.87 8.68 -9.16
CA GLU A 26 29.92 8.29 -8.21
C GLU A 26 30.46 6.88 -8.54
N ARG A 27 29.56 5.93 -8.79
CA ARG A 27 29.94 4.57 -9.16
C ARG A 27 30.54 4.49 -10.56
N ALA A 28 30.04 5.28 -11.51
CA ALA A 28 30.54 5.29 -12.90
C ALA A 28 31.96 5.89 -13.03
N ILE A 29 32.39 6.72 -12.10
CA ILE A 29 33.75 7.28 -12.05
C ILE A 29 34.71 6.33 -11.31
N GLY A 30 34.20 5.31 -10.62
CA GLY A 30 35.01 4.36 -9.87
C GLY A 30 35.95 3.52 -10.74
N ALA A 31 37.00 2.96 -10.13
CA ALA A 31 38.01 2.14 -10.79
C ALA A 31 37.41 0.95 -11.59
N GLU A 32 36.34 0.37 -11.05
CA GLU A 32 35.62 -0.77 -11.66
C GLU A 32 35.13 -0.49 -13.09
N VAL A 33 34.71 0.75 -13.38
CA VAL A 33 34.27 1.18 -14.72
C VAL A 33 35.46 1.61 -15.56
N MET A 34 36.41 2.33 -14.99
CA MET A 34 37.59 2.87 -15.67
C MET A 34 38.54 1.75 -16.18
N GLU A 35 38.62 0.65 -15.44
CA GLU A 35 39.45 -0.50 -15.78
C GLU A 35 38.70 -1.56 -16.62
N SER A 36 37.42 -1.38 -16.91
CA SER A 36 36.61 -2.32 -17.65
C SER A 36 36.86 -2.25 -19.14
N LEU A 37 36.88 -3.43 -19.80
CA LEU A 37 36.91 -3.55 -21.26
C LEU A 37 35.59 -3.08 -21.92
N THR A 38 34.50 -2.99 -21.17
CA THR A 38 33.17 -2.61 -21.66
C THR A 38 32.54 -1.53 -20.74
N PRO A 39 33.08 -0.30 -20.69
CA PRO A 39 32.61 0.75 -19.76
C PRO A 39 31.11 1.07 -19.90
N GLY A 40 30.59 1.09 -21.13
CA GLY A 40 29.16 1.36 -21.38
C GLY A 40 28.25 0.30 -20.77
N GLN A 41 28.61 -0.98 -20.86
CA GLN A 41 27.83 -2.06 -20.23
C GLN A 41 27.89 -1.99 -18.71
N GLN A 42 29.03 -1.60 -18.14
CA GLN A 42 29.18 -1.42 -16.69
C GLN A 42 28.28 -0.27 -16.18
N VAL A 43 28.18 0.82 -16.92
CA VAL A 43 27.27 1.91 -16.56
C VAL A 43 25.81 1.46 -16.60
N ILE A 44 25.40 0.68 -17.61
CA ILE A 44 24.05 0.11 -17.68
C ILE A 44 23.78 -0.79 -16.48
N LYS A 45 24.73 -1.64 -16.12
CA LYS A 45 24.63 -2.51 -14.93
C LYS A 45 24.45 -1.70 -13.66
N ILE A 46 25.26 -0.64 -13.46
CA ILE A 46 25.15 0.26 -12.31
C ILE A 46 23.78 0.91 -12.25
N VAL A 47 23.26 1.43 -13.36
CA VAL A 47 21.90 2.02 -13.42
C VAL A 47 20.85 1.00 -13.00
N ASN A 48 20.94 -0.22 -13.51
CA ASN A 48 20.00 -1.28 -13.16
C ASN A 48 20.06 -1.65 -11.67
N GLU A 49 21.25 -1.79 -11.10
CA GLU A 49 21.45 -2.09 -9.68
C GLU A 49 20.91 -0.97 -8.78
N GLU A 50 21.13 0.29 -9.14
CA GLU A 50 20.61 1.44 -8.39
C GLU A 50 19.08 1.56 -8.50
N LEU A 51 18.48 1.20 -9.65
CA LEU A 51 17.02 1.13 -9.79
C LEU A 51 16.44 0.02 -8.90
N ILE A 52 17.05 -1.16 -8.90
CA ILE A 52 16.65 -2.25 -8.03
C ILE A 52 16.74 -1.84 -6.55
N ALA A 53 17.83 -1.18 -6.15
CA ALA A 53 18.00 -0.66 -4.79
C ALA A 53 16.92 0.37 -4.42
N LEU A 54 16.54 1.25 -5.35
CA LEU A 54 15.51 2.26 -5.15
C LEU A 54 14.10 1.63 -4.98
N MET A 55 13.80 0.59 -5.74
CA MET A 55 12.52 -0.16 -5.64
C MET A 55 12.46 -1.12 -4.45
N GLY A 56 13.60 -1.49 -3.91
CA GLY A 56 13.76 -2.58 -2.95
C GLY A 56 14.23 -3.86 -3.63
N SER A 57 15.27 -4.47 -3.08
CA SER A 57 15.97 -5.62 -3.68
C SER A 57 15.17 -6.93 -3.66
N THR A 58 14.10 -7.01 -2.86
CA THR A 58 13.26 -8.19 -2.69
C THR A 58 11.79 -7.82 -2.77
N GLN A 59 11.00 -8.76 -3.30
CA GLN A 59 9.55 -8.61 -3.26
C GLN A 59 9.08 -8.54 -1.81
N ALA A 60 8.40 -7.47 -1.45
CA ALA A 60 7.80 -7.33 -0.13
C ALA A 60 6.66 -8.34 0.03
N GLN A 61 6.65 -9.03 1.16
CA GLN A 61 5.62 -9.98 1.50
C GLN A 61 4.81 -9.48 2.70
N LEU A 62 3.53 -9.82 2.71
CA LEU A 62 2.69 -9.63 3.88
C LEU A 62 3.18 -10.50 5.03
N THR A 63 3.22 -9.94 6.22
CA THR A 63 3.59 -10.68 7.44
C THR A 63 2.34 -11.11 8.19
N PHE A 64 2.41 -12.30 8.79
CA PHE A 64 1.29 -12.88 9.50
C PHE A 64 1.63 -13.06 10.98
N SER A 65 0.63 -12.77 11.83
CA SER A 65 0.74 -12.97 13.27
C SER A 65 0.95 -14.44 13.61
N ARG A 66 1.78 -14.69 14.63
CA ARG A 66 1.91 -16.05 15.21
C ARG A 66 0.64 -16.49 15.93
N LYS A 67 -0.15 -15.54 16.40
CA LYS A 67 -1.44 -15.77 17.07
C LYS A 67 -2.56 -15.26 16.16
N PRO A 68 -3.29 -16.13 15.44
CA PRO A 68 -4.41 -15.72 14.59
C PRO A 68 -5.56 -15.11 15.42
N PRO A 69 -6.39 -14.28 14.77
CA PRO A 69 -6.28 -13.80 13.40
C PRO A 69 -5.24 -12.71 13.21
N THR A 70 -4.58 -12.69 12.04
CA THR A 70 -3.81 -11.54 11.59
C THR A 70 -4.76 -10.43 11.17
N VAL A 71 -4.54 -9.20 11.62
CA VAL A 71 -5.40 -8.05 11.33
C VAL A 71 -4.70 -7.09 10.39
N PHE A 72 -5.27 -6.90 9.22
CA PHE A 72 -4.88 -5.87 8.26
C PHE A 72 -5.89 -4.73 8.27
N MET A 73 -5.42 -3.50 8.37
CA MET A 73 -6.25 -2.30 8.25
C MET A 73 -5.96 -1.62 6.92
N MET A 74 -6.97 -1.57 6.05
CA MET A 74 -6.87 -0.90 4.76
C MET A 74 -7.28 0.55 4.92
N VAL A 75 -6.39 1.45 4.53
CA VAL A 75 -6.59 2.91 4.62
C VAL A 75 -6.39 3.57 3.26
N GLY A 76 -6.93 4.74 3.06
CA GLY A 76 -6.79 5.48 1.80
C GLY A 76 -7.95 6.43 1.55
N LEU A 77 -7.77 7.32 0.58
CA LEU A 77 -8.77 8.30 0.18
C LEU A 77 -9.91 7.65 -0.63
N GLN A 78 -11.04 8.35 -0.67
CA GLN A 78 -12.17 7.95 -1.50
C GLN A 78 -11.78 7.93 -2.98
N GLY A 79 -12.20 6.90 -3.70
CA GLY A 79 -11.88 6.74 -5.11
C GLY A 79 -10.54 6.09 -5.42
N ALA A 80 -9.70 5.84 -4.42
CA ALA A 80 -8.41 5.13 -4.61
C ALA A 80 -8.56 3.64 -4.98
N GLY A 81 -9.76 3.07 -4.88
CA GLY A 81 -10.00 1.66 -5.15
C GLY A 81 -9.83 0.75 -3.93
N LYS A 82 -9.88 1.30 -2.72
CA LYS A 82 -9.65 0.60 -1.46
C LYS A 82 -10.56 -0.62 -1.27
N THR A 83 -11.88 -0.45 -1.37
CA THR A 83 -12.86 -1.54 -1.19
C THR A 83 -12.66 -2.66 -2.21
N THR A 84 -12.40 -2.32 -3.46
CA THR A 84 -12.13 -3.30 -4.53
C THR A 84 -10.85 -4.10 -4.25
N HIS A 85 -9.78 -3.42 -3.86
CA HIS A 85 -8.48 -4.08 -3.59
C HIS A 85 -8.49 -4.84 -2.26
N THR A 86 -9.29 -4.42 -1.29
CA THR A 86 -9.56 -5.18 -0.07
C THR A 86 -10.13 -6.57 -0.41
N ALA A 87 -11.11 -6.64 -1.29
CA ALA A 87 -11.66 -7.92 -1.73
C ALA A 87 -10.67 -8.73 -2.60
N LYS A 88 -9.90 -8.08 -3.47
CA LYS A 88 -8.85 -8.75 -4.26
C LYS A 88 -7.75 -9.33 -3.35
N LEU A 89 -7.34 -8.60 -2.31
CA LEU A 89 -6.39 -9.09 -1.32
C LEU A 89 -6.91 -10.33 -0.60
N ALA A 90 -8.17 -10.33 -0.19
CA ALA A 90 -8.80 -11.50 0.42
C ALA A 90 -8.77 -12.72 -0.50
N LYS A 91 -9.09 -12.54 -1.79
CA LYS A 91 -8.98 -13.61 -2.80
C LYS A 91 -7.56 -14.14 -2.93
N TYR A 92 -6.58 -13.25 -2.98
CA TYR A 92 -5.16 -13.61 -3.04
C TYR A 92 -4.74 -14.46 -1.83
N LEU A 93 -5.13 -14.04 -0.63
CA LEU A 93 -4.86 -14.77 0.61
C LEU A 93 -5.57 -16.13 0.67
N LYS A 94 -6.80 -16.21 0.16
CA LYS A 94 -7.54 -17.46 0.03
C LYS A 94 -6.81 -18.48 -0.86
N LYS A 95 -6.20 -18.02 -1.96
CA LYS A 95 -5.34 -18.86 -2.81
C LYS A 95 -4.09 -19.38 -2.08
N GLN A 96 -3.67 -18.71 -1.02
CA GLN A 96 -2.57 -19.14 -0.16
C GLN A 96 -3.04 -19.98 1.04
N ASN A 97 -4.24 -20.57 0.95
CA ASN A 97 -4.86 -21.37 2.00
C ASN A 97 -5.13 -20.59 3.30
N ARG A 98 -5.30 -19.27 3.23
CA ARG A 98 -5.79 -18.45 4.33
C ARG A 98 -7.32 -18.40 4.32
N ARG A 99 -7.89 -18.10 5.47
CA ARG A 99 -9.33 -17.93 5.65
C ARG A 99 -9.64 -16.49 6.05
N PRO A 100 -9.72 -15.57 5.09
CA PRO A 100 -9.93 -14.15 5.36
C PRO A 100 -11.39 -13.85 5.69
N LEU A 101 -11.59 -12.86 6.55
CA LEU A 101 -12.85 -12.18 6.83
C LEU A 101 -12.71 -10.72 6.44
N LEU A 102 -13.58 -10.24 5.56
CA LEU A 102 -13.69 -8.82 5.25
C LEU A 102 -14.60 -8.14 6.28
N VAL A 103 -14.26 -6.92 6.69
CA VAL A 103 -14.99 -6.17 7.70
C VAL A 103 -15.36 -4.79 7.18
N ALA A 104 -16.66 -4.48 7.17
CA ALA A 104 -17.19 -3.19 6.74
C ALA A 104 -17.11 -2.17 7.89
N CYS A 105 -16.08 -1.31 7.85
CA CYS A 105 -15.87 -0.24 8.83
C CYS A 105 -16.25 1.16 8.31
N ASP A 106 -16.67 1.31 7.06
CA ASP A 106 -17.20 2.57 6.52
C ASP A 106 -18.67 2.70 6.86
N ILE A 107 -18.95 3.25 8.03
CA ILE A 107 -20.33 3.44 8.53
C ILE A 107 -21.02 4.69 7.98
N TYR A 108 -20.27 5.57 7.32
CA TYR A 108 -20.77 6.86 6.82
C TYR A 108 -21.46 6.72 5.46
N ARG A 109 -21.18 5.66 4.74
CA ARG A 109 -21.71 5.39 3.41
C ARG A 109 -22.32 3.98 3.36
N PRO A 110 -23.64 3.85 3.48
CA PRO A 110 -24.32 2.56 3.38
C PRO A 110 -23.97 1.79 2.10
N ALA A 111 -23.83 2.51 0.98
CA ALA A 111 -23.42 1.93 -0.29
C ALA A 111 -22.02 1.29 -0.24
N ALA A 112 -21.12 1.76 0.60
CA ALA A 112 -19.79 1.15 0.76
C ALA A 112 -19.86 -0.21 1.44
N ILE A 113 -20.76 -0.38 2.42
CA ILE A 113 -21.02 -1.68 3.06
C ILE A 113 -21.57 -2.66 2.04
N GLU A 114 -22.57 -2.26 1.26
CA GLU A 114 -23.17 -3.08 0.21
C GLU A 114 -22.13 -3.45 -0.87
N GLN A 115 -21.31 -2.49 -1.28
CA GLN A 115 -20.23 -2.74 -2.24
C GLN A 115 -19.22 -3.78 -1.73
N LEU A 116 -18.84 -3.71 -0.47
CA LEU A 116 -17.94 -4.70 0.13
C LEU A 116 -18.58 -6.08 0.17
N GLN A 117 -19.86 -6.17 0.51
CA GLN A 117 -20.63 -7.43 0.51
C GLN A 117 -20.71 -8.04 -0.90
N ILE A 118 -21.01 -7.23 -1.91
CA ILE A 118 -21.05 -7.67 -3.31
C ILE A 118 -19.66 -8.16 -3.76
N ASN A 119 -18.62 -7.42 -3.46
CA ASN A 119 -17.25 -7.78 -3.83
C ASN A 119 -16.77 -9.04 -3.09
N GLY A 120 -17.10 -9.16 -1.82
CA GLY A 120 -16.83 -10.37 -1.04
C GLY A 120 -17.52 -11.60 -1.63
N LYS A 121 -18.79 -11.50 -1.96
CA LYS A 121 -19.54 -12.57 -2.60
C LYS A 121 -18.94 -13.00 -3.94
N LYS A 122 -18.53 -12.03 -4.77
CA LYS A 122 -17.85 -12.33 -6.06
C LYS A 122 -16.53 -13.09 -5.88
N GLN A 123 -15.83 -12.88 -4.76
CA GLN A 123 -14.58 -13.55 -4.44
C GLN A 123 -14.78 -14.78 -3.53
N GLU A 124 -16.03 -15.11 -3.20
CA GLU A 124 -16.38 -16.17 -2.25
C GLU A 124 -15.66 -16.00 -0.89
N VAL A 125 -15.67 -14.80 -0.37
CA VAL A 125 -15.09 -14.40 0.91
C VAL A 125 -16.18 -13.87 1.84
N ASP A 126 -16.14 -14.29 3.09
CA ASP A 126 -17.09 -13.85 4.11
C ASP A 126 -16.89 -12.37 4.43
N VAL A 127 -18.01 -11.68 4.65
CA VAL A 127 -18.05 -10.27 5.03
C VAL A 127 -18.79 -10.11 6.34
N PHE A 128 -18.16 -9.43 7.29
CA PHE A 128 -18.76 -9.05 8.56
C PHE A 128 -19.22 -7.59 8.52
N SER A 129 -20.43 -7.33 8.92
CA SER A 129 -21.01 -5.98 9.00
C SER A 129 -21.91 -5.86 10.21
N MET A 130 -21.90 -4.68 10.85
CA MET A 130 -22.82 -4.30 11.92
C MET A 130 -23.69 -3.10 11.51
N GLY A 131 -23.80 -2.82 10.20
CA GLY A 131 -24.54 -1.67 9.71
C GLY A 131 -23.83 -0.35 9.99
N THR A 132 -24.63 0.72 10.23
CA THR A 132 -24.13 2.09 10.37
C THR A 132 -24.23 2.65 11.80
N ASP A 133 -24.78 1.88 12.74
CA ASP A 133 -25.11 2.37 14.09
C ASP A 133 -24.04 2.07 15.16
N HIS A 134 -22.92 1.48 14.74
CA HIS A 134 -21.80 1.14 15.60
C HIS A 134 -20.53 1.89 15.18
N LYS A 135 -19.65 2.18 16.14
CA LYS A 135 -18.36 2.82 15.84
C LYS A 135 -17.40 1.85 15.15
N PRO A 136 -16.52 2.31 14.25
CA PRO A 136 -15.57 1.45 13.54
C PRO A 136 -14.70 0.60 14.44
N ALA A 137 -14.22 1.12 15.57
CA ALA A 137 -13.41 0.36 16.52
C ALA A 137 -14.21 -0.76 17.20
N GLU A 138 -15.48 -0.56 17.50
CA GLU A 138 -16.38 -1.57 18.03
C GLU A 138 -16.62 -2.70 16.98
N ILE A 139 -16.90 -2.30 15.74
CA ILE A 139 -17.06 -3.25 14.62
C ILE A 139 -15.80 -4.11 14.47
N ALA A 140 -14.63 -3.51 14.54
CA ALA A 140 -13.37 -4.21 14.45
C ALA A 140 -13.16 -5.23 15.59
N LYS A 141 -13.50 -4.86 16.83
CA LYS A 141 -13.45 -5.78 17.98
C LYS A 141 -14.38 -6.98 17.80
N GLU A 142 -15.63 -6.71 17.46
CA GLU A 142 -16.62 -7.77 17.25
C GLU A 142 -16.26 -8.68 16.06
N ALA A 143 -15.69 -8.10 15.00
CA ALA A 143 -15.22 -8.86 13.86
C ALA A 143 -14.07 -9.83 14.20
N ILE A 144 -13.13 -9.40 15.04
CA ILE A 144 -12.04 -10.25 15.52
C ILE A 144 -12.59 -11.42 16.34
N ALA A 145 -13.51 -11.15 17.26
CA ALA A 145 -14.18 -12.20 18.05
C ALA A 145 -14.96 -13.17 17.15
N TYR A 146 -15.66 -12.66 16.17
CA TYR A 146 -16.37 -13.46 15.16
C TYR A 146 -15.41 -14.35 14.37
N ALA A 147 -14.28 -13.78 13.91
CA ALA A 147 -13.25 -14.50 13.18
C ALA A 147 -12.67 -15.66 13.98
N GLU A 148 -12.33 -15.43 15.25
CA GLU A 148 -11.84 -16.46 16.16
C GLU A 148 -12.84 -17.61 16.32
N LYS A 149 -14.11 -17.28 16.53
CA LYS A 149 -15.19 -18.25 16.71
C LYS A 149 -15.47 -19.07 15.44
N ASN A 150 -15.34 -18.47 14.28
CA ASN A 150 -15.71 -19.08 12.98
C ASN A 150 -14.50 -19.59 12.18
N GLY A 151 -13.31 -19.59 12.76
CA GLY A 151 -12.11 -20.16 12.16
C GLY A 151 -11.46 -19.34 11.07
N HIS A 152 -11.73 -18.04 10.99
CA HIS A 152 -10.99 -17.13 10.12
C HIS A 152 -9.63 -16.83 10.76
N ASN A 153 -8.57 -16.84 9.95
CA ASN A 153 -7.22 -16.57 10.43
C ASN A 153 -6.62 -15.24 9.92
N VAL A 154 -7.37 -14.53 9.12
CA VAL A 154 -7.06 -13.17 8.66
C VAL A 154 -8.32 -12.32 8.74
N VAL A 155 -8.19 -11.10 9.27
CA VAL A 155 -9.23 -10.08 9.29
C VAL A 155 -8.75 -8.87 8.52
N ILE A 156 -9.53 -8.39 7.56
CA ILE A 156 -9.20 -7.24 6.74
C ILE A 156 -10.25 -6.16 6.96
N LEU A 157 -9.85 -5.07 7.59
CA LEU A 157 -10.71 -3.93 7.89
C LEU A 157 -10.75 -2.98 6.69
N ASP A 158 -11.92 -2.81 6.09
CA ASP A 158 -12.15 -1.78 5.07
C ASP A 158 -12.65 -0.50 5.75
N THR A 159 -11.74 0.43 6.03
CA THR A 159 -12.05 1.67 6.75
C THR A 159 -12.67 2.72 5.83
N ALA A 160 -13.28 3.75 6.44
CA ALA A 160 -13.86 4.84 5.69
C ALA A 160 -12.81 5.61 4.87
N GLY A 161 -13.16 5.96 3.63
CA GLY A 161 -12.39 6.88 2.80
C GLY A 161 -13.02 8.27 2.81
N ARG A 162 -12.20 9.30 2.92
CA ARG A 162 -12.59 10.70 2.75
C ARG A 162 -12.02 11.24 1.44
N LEU A 163 -12.58 12.35 0.95
CA LEU A 163 -12.08 13.02 -0.25
C LEU A 163 -10.65 13.57 -0.06
N HIS A 164 -10.37 14.02 1.16
CA HIS A 164 -9.07 14.54 1.56
C HIS A 164 -8.68 13.97 2.92
N VAL A 165 -7.39 14.05 3.24
CA VAL A 165 -6.89 13.75 4.59
C VAL A 165 -7.36 14.86 5.52
N ASP A 166 -8.17 14.50 6.54
CA ASP A 166 -8.66 15.41 7.56
C ASP A 166 -8.41 14.86 8.98
N GLU A 167 -8.59 15.72 9.99
CA GLU A 167 -8.34 15.35 11.38
C GLU A 167 -9.28 14.26 11.88
N ASP A 168 -10.55 14.29 11.48
CA ASP A 168 -11.55 13.30 11.90
C ASP A 168 -11.21 11.91 11.36
N MET A 169 -10.77 11.83 10.10
CA MET A 169 -10.29 10.59 9.50
C MET A 169 -9.08 10.02 10.25
N MET A 170 -8.09 10.87 10.55
CA MET A 170 -6.90 10.44 11.26
C MET A 170 -7.21 10.01 12.69
N ALA A 171 -8.07 10.74 13.39
CA ALA A 171 -8.50 10.39 14.74
C ALA A 171 -9.23 9.05 14.77
N GLU A 172 -10.10 8.77 13.80
CA GLU A 172 -10.83 7.51 13.71
C GLU A 172 -9.87 6.32 13.47
N LEU A 173 -8.93 6.46 12.54
CA LEU A 173 -7.94 5.42 12.25
C LEU A 173 -7.01 5.18 13.44
N GLN A 174 -6.57 6.23 14.11
CA GLN A 174 -5.78 6.12 15.34
C GLN A 174 -6.57 5.42 16.45
N HIS A 175 -7.86 5.74 16.61
CA HIS A 175 -8.71 5.11 17.59
C HIS A 175 -8.86 3.61 17.35
N ILE A 176 -9.05 3.17 16.11
CA ILE A 176 -9.06 1.74 15.77
C ILE A 176 -7.75 1.08 16.22
N LYS A 177 -6.60 1.69 15.90
CA LYS A 177 -5.26 1.16 16.27
C LYS A 177 -5.02 1.13 17.79
N GLN A 178 -5.67 1.99 18.56
CA GLN A 178 -5.59 1.98 20.02
C GLN A 178 -6.46 0.89 20.65
N GLU A 179 -7.61 0.60 20.05
CA GLU A 179 -8.59 -0.34 20.59
C GLU A 179 -8.33 -1.80 20.21
N ILE A 180 -7.65 -2.06 19.10
CA ILE A 180 -7.30 -3.39 18.62
C ILE A 180 -5.82 -3.47 18.22
N ALA A 181 -5.26 -4.68 18.26
CA ALA A 181 -3.93 -4.92 17.70
C ALA A 181 -4.02 -5.07 16.18
N VAL A 182 -3.57 -4.05 15.46
CA VAL A 182 -3.44 -4.07 14.00
C VAL A 182 -2.03 -4.57 13.66
N ASP A 183 -1.93 -5.67 12.92
CA ASP A 183 -0.64 -6.24 12.54
C ASP A 183 0.00 -5.45 11.40
N GLN A 184 -0.77 -5.05 10.41
CA GLN A 184 -0.31 -4.19 9.32
C GLN A 184 -1.38 -3.17 8.91
N THR A 185 -0.93 -1.93 8.71
CA THR A 185 -1.71 -0.85 8.09
C THR A 185 -1.25 -0.69 6.65
N ILE A 186 -2.16 -0.93 5.71
CA ILE A 186 -1.87 -0.93 4.27
C ILE A 186 -2.60 0.24 3.64
N LEU A 187 -1.84 1.15 3.03
CA LEU A 187 -2.37 2.28 2.29
C LEU A 187 -2.66 1.91 0.85
N VAL A 188 -3.85 2.22 0.39
CA VAL A 188 -4.25 2.08 -1.02
C VAL A 188 -4.24 3.47 -1.66
N VAL A 189 -3.45 3.66 -2.70
CA VAL A 189 -3.30 4.93 -3.42
C VAL A 189 -3.51 4.74 -4.92
N ASP A 190 -4.12 5.76 -5.52
CA ASP A 190 -4.30 5.86 -6.96
C ASP A 190 -3.01 6.35 -7.62
N SER A 191 -2.37 5.50 -8.42
CA SER A 191 -1.12 5.84 -9.11
C SER A 191 -1.28 6.95 -10.15
N MET A 192 -2.49 7.16 -10.66
CA MET A 192 -2.77 8.20 -11.65
C MET A 192 -2.71 9.62 -11.08
N THR A 193 -2.75 9.78 -9.76
CA THR A 193 -2.63 11.08 -9.10
C THR A 193 -1.18 11.58 -8.98
N GLY A 194 -0.21 10.81 -9.45
CA GLY A 194 1.20 11.22 -9.53
C GLY A 194 1.78 11.65 -8.18
N GLN A 195 2.32 12.87 -8.11
CA GLN A 195 2.93 13.39 -6.88
C GLN A 195 1.93 13.60 -5.72
N ASP A 196 0.64 13.75 -6.00
CA ASP A 196 -0.39 13.80 -4.96
C ASP A 196 -0.46 12.45 -4.21
N ALA A 197 -0.30 11.33 -4.91
CA ALA A 197 -0.18 10.01 -4.27
C ALA A 197 1.00 9.94 -3.30
N VAL A 198 2.13 10.55 -3.64
CA VAL A 198 3.32 10.62 -2.79
C VAL A 198 3.04 11.43 -1.52
N ASN A 199 2.38 12.58 -1.66
CA ASN A 199 2.02 13.45 -0.53
C ASN A 199 1.03 12.74 0.40
N VAL A 200 0.03 12.05 -0.14
CA VAL A 200 -0.91 11.24 0.63
C VAL A 200 -0.18 10.15 1.40
N ALA A 201 0.70 9.39 0.74
CA ALA A 201 1.46 8.33 1.40
C ALA A 201 2.34 8.87 2.55
N LYS A 202 3.02 9.98 2.33
CA LYS A 202 3.81 10.65 3.36
C LYS A 202 2.97 11.05 4.56
N THR A 203 1.81 11.67 4.32
CA THR A 203 0.91 12.12 5.39
C THR A 203 0.37 10.95 6.20
N PHE A 204 -0.10 9.88 5.57
CA PHE A 204 -0.55 8.68 6.27
C PHE A 204 0.56 8.03 7.09
N ASP A 205 1.78 7.96 6.55
CA ASP A 205 2.91 7.39 7.26
C ASP A 205 3.29 8.20 8.50
N GLU A 206 3.36 9.53 8.38
CA GLU A 206 3.68 10.44 9.48
C GLU A 206 2.59 10.48 10.56
N ARG A 207 1.32 10.38 10.18
CA ARG A 207 0.18 10.55 11.08
C ARG A 207 -0.25 9.27 11.80
N ILE A 208 -0.29 8.15 11.11
CA ILE A 208 -0.77 6.88 11.66
C ILE A 208 0.25 5.74 11.55
N GLY A 209 1.29 5.91 10.75
CA GLY A 209 2.22 4.84 10.39
C GLY A 209 1.59 3.82 9.43
N ILE A 210 2.23 3.60 8.31
CA ILE A 210 1.85 2.56 7.35
C ILE A 210 2.95 1.51 7.27
N ASP A 211 2.58 0.27 6.96
CA ASP A 211 3.51 -0.85 6.82
C ASP A 211 3.80 -1.19 5.37
N GLY A 212 2.94 -0.74 4.48
CA GLY A 212 3.10 -0.92 3.05
C GLY A 212 2.02 -0.21 2.24
N VAL A 213 2.20 -0.22 0.93
CA VAL A 213 1.36 0.50 -0.03
C VAL A 213 0.90 -0.44 -1.14
N ILE A 214 -0.36 -0.32 -1.52
CA ILE A 214 -0.91 -0.89 -2.74
C ILE A 214 -1.17 0.25 -3.71
N LEU A 215 -0.56 0.17 -4.90
CA LEU A 215 -0.83 1.10 -5.99
C LEU A 215 -1.92 0.55 -6.89
N THR A 216 -2.93 1.37 -7.16
CA THR A 216 -4.05 1.02 -8.03
C THR A 216 -3.96 1.73 -9.37
N LYS A 217 -4.74 1.25 -10.34
CA LYS A 217 -4.86 1.86 -11.67
C LYS A 217 -3.54 1.94 -12.45
N LEU A 218 -2.66 0.98 -12.23
CA LEU A 218 -1.38 0.87 -12.95
C LEU A 218 -1.56 0.50 -14.44
N ASP A 219 -2.73 0.04 -14.81
CA ASP A 219 -3.17 -0.25 -16.18
C ASP A 219 -3.65 1.01 -16.94
N GLY A 220 -3.73 2.14 -16.25
CA GLY A 220 -4.06 3.44 -16.84
C GLY A 220 -2.86 4.11 -17.51
N ASP A 221 -3.06 5.34 -17.95
CA ASP A 221 -2.01 6.19 -18.55
C ASP A 221 -1.10 6.81 -17.47
N THR A 222 -0.47 5.93 -16.67
CA THR A 222 0.47 6.32 -15.61
C THR A 222 1.90 6.04 -16.04
N ARG A 223 2.79 6.95 -15.67
CA ARG A 223 4.22 6.85 -15.98
C ARG A 223 5.02 6.05 -14.94
N GLY A 224 4.35 5.54 -13.87
CA GLY A 224 4.95 4.67 -12.86
C GLY A 224 5.88 5.34 -11.84
N GLY A 225 6.15 6.63 -11.99
CA GLY A 225 7.08 7.35 -11.11
C GLY A 225 6.61 7.48 -9.66
N ALA A 226 5.30 7.41 -9.42
CA ALA A 226 4.73 7.43 -8.07
C ALA A 226 5.24 6.28 -7.19
N ALA A 227 5.42 5.08 -7.75
CA ALA A 227 5.95 3.93 -7.01
C ALA A 227 7.35 4.19 -6.44
N LEU A 228 8.26 4.67 -7.29
CA LEU A 228 9.62 5.03 -6.89
C LEU A 228 9.64 6.12 -5.83
N SER A 229 8.82 7.15 -6.03
CA SER A 229 8.75 8.31 -5.13
C SER A 229 8.16 7.94 -3.78
N ILE A 230 7.09 7.15 -3.73
CA ILE A 230 6.49 6.67 -2.48
C ILE A 230 7.50 5.83 -1.68
N ARG A 231 8.17 4.90 -2.35
CA ARG A 231 9.19 4.07 -1.71
C ARG A 231 10.33 4.90 -1.14
N ALA A 232 10.83 5.86 -1.90
CA ALA A 232 11.94 6.72 -1.47
C ALA A 232 11.56 7.68 -0.33
N VAL A 233 10.34 8.24 -0.36
CA VAL A 233 9.86 9.21 0.65
C VAL A 233 9.46 8.53 1.95
N THR A 234 8.76 7.39 1.90
CA THR A 234 8.23 6.71 3.08
C THR A 234 9.15 5.62 3.61
N GLY A 235 10.03 5.06 2.78
CA GLY A 235 10.80 3.86 3.11
C GLY A 235 9.96 2.59 3.21
N LYS A 236 8.67 2.66 2.90
CA LYS A 236 7.74 1.53 3.03
C LYS A 236 7.64 0.74 1.73
N PRO A 237 7.43 -0.58 1.81
CA PRO A 237 7.35 -1.42 0.63
C PRO A 237 6.06 -1.17 -0.16
N ILE A 238 6.15 -1.40 -1.47
CA ILE A 238 5.00 -1.52 -2.36
C ILE A 238 4.68 -3.01 -2.46
N PHE A 239 3.48 -3.41 -2.05
CA PHE A 239 3.07 -4.82 -2.08
C PHE A 239 2.56 -5.26 -3.46
N TYR A 240 1.78 -4.38 -4.11
CA TYR A 240 1.15 -4.63 -5.41
C TYR A 240 0.96 -3.32 -6.17
#